data_9f368b8d57f81cd4f30c13c9fe164adb
#
_entry.id   9f368b8d57f81cd4f30c13c9fe164adb
#
_cell.length_a   1.000
_cell.length_b   1.000
_cell.length_c   1.000
_cell.angle_alpha   90.00
_cell.angle_beta   90.00
_cell.angle_gamma   90.00
#
_symmetry.space_group_name_H-M   'P 1'
#
loop_
_entity.id
_entity.type
_entity.pdbx_description
1 polymer ?
#
loop_
_entity_poly.entity_id
_entity_poly.type
_entity_poly.pdbx_seq_one_letter_code
_entity_poly.pdbx_strand_id
1 'polypeptide(L)'
;MIDIHTHFGRIMLDKKPLKPNQLLQMMDREGIEKAVVLPIENPEEAYFYVTTEEVLKGCKRHPERLIPFCNVDPRRGASDTTTKFYEVIKEYVDRGCRGFGEALSGLWIDDPRLQEIYSACSNLKIPILIHLDNLRNLDELGMPRFEEMIKKFLQLTFIGHGPHFWAEISSRVTKDEIGAYPKGEIKKGGALGKLLKKYPNLYGDLSAGSGYNALARDKEFAYKFLEDYQDKLLYGSDYLYSDQPIPQLEFLREAKRERKISKTAFKKITYENARRILLI
;
A
#
# COMPACT_ATOMS: atom_id res chain seq x y z
N MET A 1 -6.92 15.71 2.57
CA MET A 1 -6.23 14.59 1.87
C MET A 1 -6.62 13.28 2.53
N ILE A 2 -6.42 12.14 1.86
CA ILE A 2 -6.61 10.79 2.42
C ILE A 2 -5.25 10.08 2.36
N ASP A 3 -4.80 9.57 3.49
CA ASP A 3 -3.60 8.76 3.62
C ASP A 3 -4.00 7.28 3.52
N ILE A 4 -3.51 6.57 2.48
CA ILE A 4 -3.91 5.18 2.25
C ILE A 4 -3.10 4.16 3.06
N HIS A 5 -2.05 4.60 3.76
CA HIS A 5 -1.13 3.71 4.42
C HIS A 5 -0.59 4.32 5.72
N THR A 6 -1.16 3.90 6.84
CA THR A 6 -0.68 4.26 8.18
C THR A 6 -0.81 3.05 9.12
N HIS A 7 -0.10 3.12 10.23
CA HIS A 7 -0.19 2.15 11.31
C HIS A 7 -0.35 2.85 12.65
N PHE A 8 -0.66 2.11 13.68
CA PHE A 8 -0.48 2.48 15.07
C PHE A 8 -0.24 1.21 15.92
N GLY A 9 0.11 1.37 17.17
CA GLY A 9 0.51 0.26 18.03
C GLY A 9 2.02 0.19 18.18
N ARG A 10 2.52 -0.96 18.58
CA ARG A 10 3.96 -1.21 18.70
C ARG A 10 4.47 -1.80 17.39
N ILE A 11 4.81 -0.94 16.46
CA ILE A 11 5.30 -1.35 15.14
C ILE A 11 6.82 -1.62 15.16
N MET A 12 7.60 -0.83 15.90
CA MET A 12 9.06 -0.99 15.99
C MET A 12 9.48 -1.18 17.45
N LEU A 13 10.32 -2.18 17.74
CA LEU A 13 10.72 -2.50 19.12
C LEU A 13 11.53 -1.37 19.78
N ASP A 14 12.32 -0.64 19.01
CA ASP A 14 13.15 0.49 19.48
C ASP A 14 12.37 1.81 19.60
N LYS A 15 11.12 1.85 19.16
CA LYS A 15 10.26 3.03 19.22
C LYS A 15 9.13 2.85 20.24
N LYS A 16 8.66 3.97 20.76
CA LYS A 16 7.44 3.98 21.58
C LYS A 16 6.23 3.62 20.70
N PRO A 17 5.28 2.84 21.24
CA PRO A 17 4.05 2.53 20.52
C PRO A 17 3.33 3.80 20.07
N LEU A 18 2.96 3.89 18.80
CA LEU A 18 2.15 4.97 18.26
C LEU A 18 0.70 4.79 18.70
N LYS A 19 0.14 5.80 19.36
CA LYS A 19 -1.27 5.78 19.81
C LYS A 19 -2.17 6.40 18.73
N PRO A 20 -3.46 6.02 18.64
CA PRO A 20 -4.40 6.63 17.70
C PRO A 20 -4.44 8.16 17.78
N ASN A 21 -4.41 8.75 18.98
CA ASN A 21 -4.39 10.21 19.14
C ASN A 21 -3.12 10.87 18.55
N GLN A 22 -1.98 10.18 18.58
CA GLN A 22 -0.75 10.72 17.98
C GLN A 22 -0.80 10.66 16.45
N LEU A 23 -1.42 9.61 15.89
CA LEU A 23 -1.73 9.55 14.46
C LEU A 23 -2.67 10.70 14.06
N LEU A 24 -3.73 10.96 14.84
CA LEU A 24 -4.64 12.09 14.59
C LEU A 24 -3.92 13.45 14.65
N GLN A 25 -3.01 13.63 15.62
CA GLN A 25 -2.19 14.86 15.69
C GLN A 25 -1.32 15.04 14.45
N MET A 26 -0.72 13.96 13.94
CA MET A 26 0.00 14.03 12.66
C MET A 26 -0.93 14.39 11.52
N MET A 27 -2.10 13.75 11.44
CA MET A 27 -3.09 14.03 10.40
C MET A 27 -3.54 15.50 10.42
N ASP A 28 -3.78 16.06 11.61
CA ASP A 28 -4.18 17.46 11.76
C ASP A 28 -3.07 18.42 11.31
N ARG A 29 -1.82 18.16 11.74
CA ARG A 29 -0.64 18.92 11.33
C ARG A 29 -0.46 18.90 9.80
N GLU A 30 -0.67 17.74 9.19
CA GLU A 30 -0.46 17.55 7.76
C GLU A 30 -1.74 17.78 6.91
N GLY A 31 -2.84 18.22 7.49
CA GLY A 31 -4.10 18.46 6.77
C GLY A 31 -4.65 17.18 6.11
N ILE A 32 -4.46 16.02 6.75
CA ILE A 32 -5.01 14.73 6.33
C ILE A 32 -6.39 14.57 6.97
N GLU A 33 -7.40 14.42 6.13
CA GLU A 33 -8.79 14.27 6.56
C GLU A 33 -9.08 12.87 7.09
N LYS A 34 -8.66 11.86 6.35
CA LYS A 34 -8.84 10.44 6.71
C LYS A 34 -7.55 9.67 6.50
N ALA A 35 -7.36 8.62 7.30
CA ALA A 35 -6.25 7.69 7.15
C ALA A 35 -6.72 6.23 7.21
N VAL A 36 -6.21 5.42 6.31
CA VAL A 36 -6.32 3.96 6.38
C VAL A 36 -5.32 3.46 7.41
N VAL A 37 -5.78 2.61 8.30
CA VAL A 37 -4.93 1.97 9.32
C VAL A 37 -4.84 0.48 9.03
N LEU A 38 -3.62 0.02 8.82
CA LEU A 38 -3.31 -1.34 8.42
C LEU A 38 -2.79 -2.17 9.61
N PRO A 39 -3.31 -3.38 9.84
CA PRO A 39 -2.68 -4.36 10.70
C PRO A 39 -1.49 -5.03 10.03
N ILE A 40 -0.60 -5.60 10.83
CA ILE A 40 0.54 -6.42 10.40
C ILE A 40 0.49 -7.70 11.22
N GLU A 41 0.07 -8.80 10.62
CA GLU A 41 -0.16 -10.09 11.30
C GLU A 41 0.65 -11.26 10.70
N ASN A 42 1.63 -10.96 9.85
CA ASN A 42 2.42 -11.98 9.19
C ASN A 42 3.69 -12.31 9.97
N PRO A 43 4.06 -13.59 10.13
CA PRO A 43 5.19 -14.01 10.97
C PRO A 43 6.57 -13.57 10.47
N GLU A 44 6.70 -13.13 9.23
CA GLU A 44 7.93 -12.51 8.71
C GLU A 44 8.27 -11.22 9.43
N GLU A 45 7.27 -10.58 10.05
CA GLU A 45 7.41 -9.33 10.77
C GLU A 45 7.60 -9.54 12.28
N ALA A 46 8.72 -10.17 12.65
CA ALA A 46 9.02 -10.43 14.06
C ALA A 46 9.10 -9.16 14.94
N TYR A 47 9.37 -8.01 14.33
CA TYR A 47 9.51 -6.72 15.00
C TYR A 47 8.29 -5.81 14.84
N PHE A 48 7.36 -6.16 13.93
CA PHE A 48 6.18 -5.38 13.57
C PHE A 48 4.96 -6.28 13.71
N TYR A 49 4.18 -6.06 14.75
CA TYR A 49 2.99 -6.88 14.95
C TYR A 49 1.86 -6.05 15.54
N VAL A 50 0.82 -5.86 14.76
CA VAL A 50 -0.42 -5.17 15.14
C VAL A 50 -1.59 -5.95 14.57
N THR A 51 -2.47 -6.40 15.44
CA THR A 51 -3.61 -7.23 15.06
C THR A 51 -4.74 -6.40 14.44
N THR A 52 -5.57 -7.05 13.63
CA THR A 52 -6.84 -6.49 13.14
C THR A 52 -7.74 -6.05 14.30
N GLU A 53 -7.74 -6.79 15.42
CA GLU A 53 -8.50 -6.43 16.60
C GLU A 53 -8.03 -5.11 17.25
N GLU A 54 -6.72 -4.89 17.31
CA GLU A 54 -6.17 -3.62 17.80
C GLU A 54 -6.52 -2.45 16.87
N VAL A 55 -6.45 -2.67 15.55
CA VAL A 55 -6.83 -1.69 14.55
C VAL A 55 -8.31 -1.33 14.68
N LEU A 56 -9.20 -2.32 14.71
CA LEU A 56 -10.64 -2.09 14.91
C LEU A 56 -10.94 -1.33 16.20
N LYS A 57 -10.32 -1.73 17.31
CA LYS A 57 -10.49 -1.07 18.61
C LYS A 57 -10.04 0.38 18.61
N GLY A 58 -8.91 0.67 17.92
CA GLY A 58 -8.39 2.04 17.80
C GLY A 58 -9.25 2.91 16.90
N CYS A 59 -9.63 2.40 15.74
CA CYS A 59 -10.44 3.12 14.75
C CYS A 59 -11.87 3.40 15.23
N LYS A 60 -12.47 2.51 16.03
CA LYS A 60 -13.85 2.64 16.54
C LYS A 60 -14.12 3.96 17.28
N ARG A 61 -13.09 4.58 17.86
CA ARG A 61 -13.23 5.87 18.58
C ARG A 61 -13.21 7.09 17.64
N HIS A 62 -12.81 6.91 16.39
CA HIS A 62 -12.63 7.97 15.41
C HIS A 62 -13.08 7.51 14.00
N PRO A 63 -14.29 6.98 13.87
CA PRO A 63 -14.76 6.32 12.63
C PRO A 63 -14.87 7.29 11.43
N GLU A 64 -14.97 8.59 11.71
CA GLU A 64 -14.98 9.65 10.69
C GLU A 64 -13.58 9.98 10.15
N ARG A 65 -12.52 9.60 10.87
CA ARG A 65 -11.12 9.91 10.55
C ARG A 65 -10.29 8.68 10.19
N LEU A 66 -10.49 7.55 10.87
CA LEU A 66 -9.68 6.35 10.75
C LEU A 66 -10.46 5.22 10.09
N ILE A 67 -9.92 4.67 9.03
CA ILE A 67 -10.51 3.62 8.19
C ILE A 67 -9.75 2.32 8.46
N PRO A 68 -10.33 1.34 9.17
CA PRO A 68 -9.65 0.09 9.43
C PRO A 68 -9.56 -0.79 8.19
N PHE A 69 -8.40 -1.39 7.96
CA PHE A 69 -8.22 -2.56 7.12
C PHE A 69 -8.10 -3.80 8.01
N CYS A 70 -8.23 -4.97 7.43
CA CYS A 70 -8.00 -6.25 8.10
C CYS A 70 -6.85 -7.00 7.45
N ASN A 71 -6.27 -7.93 8.19
CA ASN A 71 -5.28 -8.87 7.68
C ASN A 71 -5.50 -10.25 8.32
N VAL A 72 -5.08 -11.28 7.64
CA VAL A 72 -4.96 -12.64 8.14
C VAL A 72 -3.85 -13.34 7.35
N ASP A 73 -2.96 -14.04 8.05
CA ASP A 73 -1.91 -14.77 7.37
C ASP A 73 -2.50 -15.93 6.54
N PRO A 74 -2.13 -16.07 5.25
CA PRO A 74 -2.67 -17.11 4.37
C PRO A 74 -2.26 -18.54 4.78
N ARG A 75 -1.31 -18.68 5.71
CA ARG A 75 -0.88 -19.98 6.28
C ARG A 75 -1.63 -20.33 7.56
N ARG A 76 -2.50 -19.44 8.04
CA ARG A 76 -3.33 -19.69 9.22
C ARG A 76 -4.35 -20.79 8.92
N GLY A 77 -4.54 -21.68 9.87
CA GLY A 77 -5.43 -22.82 9.72
C GLY A 77 -4.70 -24.04 9.15
N ALA A 78 -5.22 -24.64 8.08
CA ALA A 78 -4.71 -25.87 7.52
C ALA A 78 -3.40 -25.73 6.72
N SER A 79 -2.90 -24.53 6.49
CA SER A 79 -1.72 -24.25 5.64
C SER A 79 -1.86 -24.73 4.19
N ASP A 80 -3.09 -24.88 3.73
CA ASP A 80 -3.48 -25.25 2.37
C ASP A 80 -4.65 -24.35 1.89
N THR A 81 -5.33 -24.74 0.83
CA THR A 81 -6.47 -23.99 0.27
C THR A 81 -7.82 -24.34 0.90
N THR A 82 -7.86 -25.14 1.97
CA THR A 82 -9.13 -25.55 2.62
C THR A 82 -9.62 -24.53 3.65
N THR A 83 -8.78 -23.58 4.07
CA THR A 83 -9.17 -22.53 5.02
C THR A 83 -10.14 -21.56 4.38
N LYS A 84 -11.31 -21.38 4.98
CA LYS A 84 -12.37 -20.50 4.46
C LYS A 84 -12.11 -19.03 4.81
N PHE A 85 -11.14 -18.42 4.15
CA PHE A 85 -10.78 -17.01 4.39
C PHE A 85 -11.92 -16.03 4.12
N TYR A 86 -12.84 -16.35 3.22
CA TYR A 86 -14.01 -15.53 2.95
C TYR A 86 -14.82 -15.23 4.24
N GLU A 87 -15.08 -16.24 5.05
CA GLU A 87 -15.87 -16.06 6.29
C GLU A 87 -15.12 -15.21 7.32
N VAL A 88 -13.82 -15.43 7.46
CA VAL A 88 -12.98 -14.66 8.39
C VAL A 88 -12.89 -13.20 7.97
N ILE A 89 -12.61 -12.94 6.69
CA ILE A 89 -12.49 -11.58 6.17
C ILE A 89 -13.86 -10.88 6.18
N LYS A 90 -14.94 -11.61 5.86
CA LYS A 90 -16.30 -11.10 5.93
C LYS A 90 -16.66 -10.61 7.33
N GLU A 91 -16.32 -11.37 8.37
CA GLU A 91 -16.54 -10.94 9.75
C GLU A 91 -15.87 -9.59 10.03
N TYR A 92 -14.63 -9.39 9.61
CA TYR A 92 -13.94 -8.11 9.76
C TYR A 92 -14.59 -6.98 8.95
N VAL A 93 -15.06 -7.27 7.73
CA VAL A 93 -15.79 -6.30 6.90
C VAL A 93 -17.11 -5.90 7.56
N ASP A 94 -17.87 -6.86 8.10
CA ASP A 94 -19.12 -6.61 8.84
C ASP A 94 -18.88 -5.73 10.08
N ARG A 95 -17.68 -5.79 10.66
CA ARG A 95 -17.25 -4.98 11.79
C ARG A 95 -16.66 -3.62 11.40
N GLY A 96 -16.60 -3.31 10.11
CA GLY A 96 -16.25 -1.99 9.58
C GLY A 96 -14.95 -1.89 8.82
N CYS A 97 -14.19 -2.99 8.60
CA CYS A 97 -13.01 -2.96 7.74
C CYS A 97 -13.40 -2.66 6.29
N ARG A 98 -12.61 -1.81 5.62
CA ARG A 98 -12.85 -1.33 4.26
C ARG A 98 -11.85 -1.84 3.23
N GLY A 99 -10.94 -2.70 3.62
CA GLY A 99 -9.93 -3.30 2.76
C GLY A 99 -9.12 -4.35 3.50
N PHE A 100 -8.23 -5.00 2.79
CA PHE A 100 -7.31 -6.01 3.30
C PHE A 100 -5.86 -5.55 3.12
N GLY A 101 -5.01 -5.82 4.09
CA GLY A 101 -3.58 -5.49 4.09
C GLY A 101 -3.16 -4.80 5.39
N GLU A 102 -1.89 -4.60 5.57
CA GLU A 102 -0.82 -4.80 4.63
C GLU A 102 -0.50 -6.31 4.51
N ALA A 103 -0.54 -6.85 3.30
CA ALA A 103 -0.24 -8.27 3.07
C ALA A 103 1.27 -8.47 2.92
N LEU A 104 1.87 -9.29 3.80
CA LEU A 104 3.32 -9.47 3.99
C LEU A 104 3.65 -10.95 4.25
N SER A 105 3.18 -11.86 3.42
CA SER A 105 3.05 -13.27 3.80
C SER A 105 4.28 -14.17 3.58
N GLY A 106 5.41 -13.65 3.07
CA GLY A 106 6.60 -14.47 2.78
C GLY A 106 6.39 -15.53 1.69
N LEU A 107 5.34 -15.42 0.91
CA LEU A 107 4.97 -16.36 -0.14
C LEU A 107 5.19 -15.75 -1.53
N TRP A 108 5.28 -16.60 -2.54
CA TRP A 108 5.13 -16.15 -3.92
C TRP A 108 3.76 -15.50 -4.10
N ILE A 109 3.70 -14.38 -4.84
CA ILE A 109 2.48 -13.58 -5.00
C ILE A 109 1.33 -14.36 -5.63
N ASP A 110 1.62 -15.44 -6.33
CA ASP A 110 0.67 -16.36 -6.95
C ASP A 110 0.45 -17.66 -6.15
N ASP A 111 0.90 -17.72 -4.89
CA ASP A 111 0.67 -18.88 -4.02
C ASP A 111 -0.84 -19.17 -3.90
N PRO A 112 -1.28 -20.43 -4.05
CA PRO A 112 -2.70 -20.79 -3.98
C PRO A 112 -3.43 -20.29 -2.73
N ARG A 113 -2.74 -20.23 -1.58
CA ARG A 113 -3.32 -19.72 -0.32
C ARG A 113 -3.58 -18.22 -0.36
N LEU A 114 -2.70 -17.45 -1.02
CA LEU A 114 -2.94 -16.01 -1.29
C LEU A 114 -4.08 -15.83 -2.28
N GLN A 115 -4.23 -16.70 -3.25
CA GLN A 115 -5.33 -16.62 -4.21
C GLN A 115 -6.70 -16.82 -3.53
N GLU A 116 -6.79 -17.62 -2.45
CA GLU A 116 -8.01 -17.71 -1.65
C GLU A 116 -8.35 -16.35 -0.98
N ILE A 117 -7.34 -15.62 -0.49
CA ILE A 117 -7.54 -14.27 0.04
C ILE A 117 -7.96 -13.31 -1.09
N TYR A 118 -7.33 -13.36 -2.27
CA TYR A 118 -7.73 -12.53 -3.42
C TYR A 118 -9.18 -12.80 -3.83
N SER A 119 -9.57 -14.08 -3.87
CA SER A 119 -10.94 -14.47 -4.14
C SER A 119 -11.92 -13.92 -3.10
N ALA A 120 -11.58 -14.03 -1.82
CA ALA A 120 -12.40 -13.50 -0.74
C ALA A 120 -12.55 -11.96 -0.84
N CYS A 121 -11.45 -11.23 -1.01
CA CYS A 121 -11.48 -9.76 -1.17
C CYS A 121 -12.27 -9.33 -2.41
N SER A 122 -12.12 -10.04 -3.53
CA SER A 122 -12.85 -9.80 -4.76
C SER A 122 -14.37 -9.95 -4.56
N ASN A 123 -14.79 -11.05 -3.91
CA ASN A 123 -16.20 -11.32 -3.63
C ASN A 123 -16.80 -10.30 -2.64
N LEU A 124 -16.01 -9.84 -1.68
CA LEU A 124 -16.42 -8.82 -0.71
C LEU A 124 -16.31 -7.40 -1.26
N LYS A 125 -15.76 -7.22 -2.47
CA LYS A 125 -15.56 -5.93 -3.16
C LYS A 125 -14.72 -4.94 -2.34
N ILE A 126 -13.71 -5.43 -1.65
CA ILE A 126 -12.74 -4.63 -0.89
C ILE A 126 -11.38 -4.63 -1.58
N PRO A 127 -10.61 -3.53 -1.55
CA PRO A 127 -9.26 -3.48 -2.09
C PRO A 127 -8.29 -4.30 -1.25
N ILE A 128 -7.17 -4.71 -1.87
CA ILE A 128 -6.04 -5.32 -1.17
C ILE A 128 -4.77 -4.50 -1.37
N LEU A 129 -4.09 -4.17 -0.27
CA LEU A 129 -2.77 -3.53 -0.27
C LEU A 129 -1.71 -4.61 -0.04
N ILE A 130 -0.77 -4.70 -1.00
CA ILE A 130 0.23 -5.76 -1.07
C ILE A 130 1.63 -5.15 -1.07
N HIS A 131 2.46 -5.61 -0.14
CA HIS A 131 3.88 -5.30 -0.09
C HIS A 131 4.66 -6.31 -0.94
N LEU A 132 5.45 -5.84 -1.89
CA LEU A 132 6.37 -6.67 -2.69
C LEU A 132 7.82 -6.31 -2.36
N ASP A 133 8.59 -7.31 -1.95
CA ASP A 133 10.05 -7.25 -1.79
C ASP A 133 10.66 -8.66 -1.88
N ASN A 134 11.90 -8.84 -1.41
CA ASN A 134 12.61 -10.13 -1.43
C ASN A 134 12.31 -11.04 -0.23
N LEU A 135 11.43 -10.64 0.68
CA LEU A 135 11.13 -11.36 1.91
C LEU A 135 9.62 -11.60 2.10
N ARG A 136 8.80 -10.57 1.77
CA ARG A 136 7.39 -10.54 2.15
C ARG A 136 6.48 -11.15 1.10
N ASN A 137 6.21 -10.53 -0.01
CA ASN A 137 5.53 -11.22 -1.13
C ASN A 137 6.49 -11.23 -2.31
N LEU A 138 6.81 -12.43 -2.76
CA LEU A 138 7.88 -12.66 -3.71
C LEU A 138 7.35 -12.62 -5.15
N ASP A 139 8.12 -12.00 -6.03
CA ASP A 139 7.94 -12.09 -7.47
C ASP A 139 9.29 -12.09 -8.18
N GLU A 140 9.29 -12.33 -9.46
CA GLU A 140 10.44 -12.26 -10.34
C GLU A 140 10.58 -10.85 -10.92
N LEU A 141 11.76 -10.54 -11.45
CA LEU A 141 12.00 -9.28 -12.17
C LEU A 141 10.96 -9.09 -13.27
N GLY A 142 10.33 -7.93 -13.31
CA GLY A 142 9.23 -7.61 -14.23
C GLY A 142 7.84 -7.89 -13.66
N MET A 143 7.75 -8.45 -12.47
CA MET A 143 6.49 -8.79 -11.77
C MET A 143 5.53 -9.69 -12.58
N PRO A 144 6.01 -10.78 -13.23
CA PRO A 144 5.17 -11.60 -14.11
C PRO A 144 4.06 -12.34 -13.35
N ARG A 145 4.32 -12.81 -12.12
CA ARG A 145 3.33 -13.52 -11.30
C ARG A 145 2.26 -12.55 -10.79
N PHE A 146 2.66 -11.35 -10.39
CA PHE A 146 1.70 -10.31 -9.99
C PHE A 146 0.82 -9.89 -11.17
N GLU A 147 1.40 -9.75 -12.37
CA GLU A 147 0.61 -9.48 -13.58
C GLU A 147 -0.46 -10.56 -13.81
N GLU A 148 -0.13 -11.85 -13.66
CA GLU A 148 -1.11 -12.93 -13.79
C GLU A 148 -2.22 -12.84 -12.71
N MET A 149 -1.89 -12.47 -11.47
CA MET A 149 -2.90 -12.26 -10.43
C MET A 149 -3.81 -11.07 -10.73
N ILE A 150 -3.26 -9.94 -11.14
CA ILE A 150 -4.04 -8.76 -11.55
C ILE A 150 -5.01 -9.12 -12.70
N LYS A 151 -4.55 -9.91 -13.66
CA LYS A 151 -5.34 -10.38 -14.80
C LYS A 151 -6.40 -11.40 -14.40
N LYS A 152 -6.07 -12.32 -13.50
CA LYS A 152 -7.00 -13.34 -13.01
C LYS A 152 -8.13 -12.75 -12.19
N PHE A 153 -7.84 -11.75 -11.36
CA PHE A 153 -8.79 -11.13 -10.43
C PHE A 153 -9.14 -9.69 -10.85
N LEU A 154 -9.68 -9.51 -12.07
CA LEU A 154 -9.99 -8.18 -12.64
C LEU A 154 -10.98 -7.36 -11.82
N GLN A 155 -11.81 -7.99 -10.99
CA GLN A 155 -12.77 -7.31 -10.10
C GLN A 155 -12.13 -6.87 -8.77
N LEU A 156 -10.94 -7.37 -8.44
CA LEU A 156 -10.21 -6.99 -7.24
C LEU A 156 -9.34 -5.77 -7.51
N THR A 157 -9.45 -4.75 -6.67
CA THR A 157 -8.53 -3.61 -6.70
C THR A 157 -7.25 -3.98 -5.95
N PHE A 158 -6.13 -4.04 -6.67
CA PHE A 158 -4.80 -4.22 -6.12
C PHE A 158 -4.12 -2.86 -5.89
N ILE A 159 -3.55 -2.68 -4.71
CA ILE A 159 -2.73 -1.52 -4.35
C ILE A 159 -1.32 -2.04 -4.09
N GLY A 160 -0.41 -1.81 -5.03
CA GLY A 160 0.98 -2.26 -4.93
C GLY A 160 1.83 -1.30 -4.11
N HIS A 161 2.68 -1.87 -3.28
CA HIS A 161 3.58 -1.18 -2.37
C HIS A 161 4.91 -1.95 -2.24
N GLY A 162 5.92 -1.30 -1.66
CA GLY A 162 7.18 -1.93 -1.28
C GLY A 162 8.33 -1.76 -2.28
N PRO A 163 9.56 -2.15 -1.89
CA PRO A 163 10.78 -1.92 -2.66
C PRO A 163 10.77 -2.55 -4.06
N HIS A 164 10.32 -3.79 -4.19
CA HIS A 164 10.24 -4.45 -5.50
C HIS A 164 9.27 -3.74 -6.42
N PHE A 165 8.06 -3.43 -5.94
CA PHE A 165 7.05 -2.74 -6.73
C PHE A 165 7.58 -1.42 -7.30
N TRP A 166 8.25 -0.60 -6.46
CA TRP A 166 8.77 0.70 -6.87
C TRP A 166 10.10 0.65 -7.62
N ALA A 167 10.93 -0.38 -7.44
CA ALA A 167 12.13 -0.55 -8.24
C ALA A 167 11.80 -0.74 -9.73
N GLU A 168 10.71 -1.42 -10.03
CA GLU A 168 10.20 -1.72 -11.38
C GLU A 168 9.66 -0.49 -12.15
N ILE A 169 9.74 0.71 -11.58
CA ILE A 169 9.49 1.97 -12.31
C ILE A 169 10.52 2.19 -13.43
N SER A 170 11.72 1.61 -13.28
CA SER A 170 12.84 1.73 -14.23
C SER A 170 13.04 0.44 -15.04
N SER A 171 13.23 0.57 -16.35
CA SER A 171 13.59 -0.58 -17.21
C SER A 171 15.03 -1.07 -17.03
N ARG A 172 15.84 -0.39 -16.22
CA ARG A 172 17.22 -0.78 -15.91
C ARG A 172 17.35 -1.54 -14.59
N VAL A 173 16.27 -1.72 -13.86
CA VAL A 173 16.32 -2.46 -12.59
C VAL A 173 16.82 -3.88 -12.82
N THR A 174 17.67 -4.35 -11.92
CA THR A 174 18.24 -5.70 -11.96
C THR A 174 17.68 -6.57 -10.84
N LYS A 175 17.93 -7.87 -10.89
CA LYS A 175 17.51 -8.80 -9.82
C LYS A 175 18.02 -8.41 -8.44
N ASP A 176 19.24 -7.88 -8.38
CA ASP A 176 19.86 -7.49 -7.11
C ASP A 176 19.26 -6.20 -6.53
N GLU A 177 18.52 -5.44 -7.34
CA GLU A 177 17.94 -4.15 -6.97
C GLU A 177 16.46 -4.24 -6.61
N ILE A 178 15.75 -5.30 -7.01
CA ILE A 178 14.27 -5.38 -6.79
C ILE A 178 13.86 -5.42 -5.31
N GLY A 179 14.72 -5.78 -4.39
CA GLY A 179 14.44 -5.72 -2.94
C GLY A 179 15.08 -4.53 -2.24
N ALA A 180 15.57 -3.54 -2.98
CA ALA A 180 16.35 -2.42 -2.47
C ALA A 180 15.78 -1.07 -2.93
N TYR A 181 16.53 -0.01 -2.65
CA TYR A 181 16.28 1.35 -3.14
C TYR A 181 17.29 1.70 -4.24
N PRO A 182 17.00 1.43 -5.53
CA PRO A 182 17.89 1.71 -6.63
C PRO A 182 18.29 3.19 -6.69
N LYS A 183 19.55 3.45 -7.10
CA LYS A 183 20.09 4.80 -7.23
C LYS A 183 20.18 5.23 -8.68
N GLY A 184 20.29 6.55 -8.90
CA GLY A 184 20.48 7.12 -10.23
C GLY A 184 19.19 7.27 -11.05
N GLU A 185 19.35 7.64 -12.31
CA GLU A 185 18.25 7.98 -13.21
C GLU A 185 17.31 6.81 -13.51
N ILE A 186 16.05 7.13 -13.68
CA ILE A 186 15.01 6.18 -14.07
C ILE A 186 14.96 6.08 -15.59
N LYS A 187 15.13 4.88 -16.13
CA LYS A 187 14.94 4.64 -17.57
C LYS A 187 13.51 4.23 -17.85
N LYS A 188 12.91 4.92 -18.84
CA LYS A 188 11.53 4.67 -19.30
C LYS A 188 11.31 3.21 -19.69
N GLY A 189 10.08 2.74 -19.54
CA GLY A 189 9.67 1.40 -19.98
C GLY A 189 9.79 0.32 -18.92
N GLY A 190 9.92 0.69 -17.63
CA GLY A 190 9.81 -0.25 -16.53
C GLY A 190 8.48 -0.99 -16.49
N ALA A 191 8.47 -2.15 -15.86
CA ALA A 191 7.29 -3.02 -15.79
C ALA A 191 6.13 -2.32 -15.09
N LEU A 192 6.40 -1.59 -14.00
CA LEU A 192 5.37 -0.87 -13.25
C LEU A 192 4.54 0.06 -14.13
N GLY A 193 5.18 0.90 -14.93
CA GLY A 193 4.45 1.83 -15.81
C GLY A 193 3.58 1.10 -16.86
N LYS A 194 4.06 -0.04 -17.38
CA LYS A 194 3.28 -0.87 -18.32
C LYS A 194 2.05 -1.48 -17.63
N LEU A 195 2.22 -2.02 -16.42
CA LEU A 195 1.14 -2.64 -15.65
C LEU A 195 0.06 -1.61 -15.25
N LEU A 196 0.46 -0.45 -14.71
CA LEU A 196 -0.46 0.64 -14.35
C LEU A 196 -1.29 1.13 -15.55
N LYS A 197 -0.69 1.18 -16.73
CA LYS A 197 -1.37 1.57 -17.98
C LYS A 197 -2.33 0.48 -18.47
N LYS A 198 -1.92 -0.79 -18.37
CA LYS A 198 -2.64 -1.94 -18.94
C LYS A 198 -3.86 -2.35 -18.10
N TYR A 199 -3.73 -2.30 -16.77
CA TYR A 199 -4.73 -2.88 -15.86
C TYR A 199 -5.51 -1.81 -15.09
N PRO A 200 -6.84 -1.75 -15.28
CA PRO A 200 -7.68 -0.77 -14.58
C PRO A 200 -7.73 -0.98 -13.07
N ASN A 201 -7.53 -2.19 -12.61
CA ASN A 201 -7.63 -2.62 -11.22
C ASN A 201 -6.30 -2.58 -10.44
N LEU A 202 -5.20 -2.06 -11.02
CA LEU A 202 -3.93 -1.83 -10.32
C LEU A 202 -3.75 -0.37 -9.97
N TYR A 203 -3.28 -0.11 -8.76
CA TYR A 203 -2.89 1.20 -8.21
C TYR A 203 -1.53 1.10 -7.52
N GLY A 204 -0.83 2.23 -7.41
CA GLY A 204 0.46 2.32 -6.69
C GLY A 204 0.34 3.22 -5.46
N ASP A 205 0.76 2.70 -4.31
CA ASP A 205 0.86 3.42 -3.05
C ASP A 205 2.26 4.05 -2.92
N LEU A 206 2.32 5.38 -2.89
CA LEU A 206 3.56 6.18 -2.82
C LEU A 206 4.21 6.25 -1.43
N SER A 207 3.76 5.44 -0.50
CA SER A 207 4.24 5.47 0.89
C SER A 207 5.66 4.92 1.07
N ALA A 208 6.16 5.04 2.29
CA ALA A 208 7.47 4.57 2.73
C ALA A 208 8.68 5.16 1.99
N GLY A 209 9.86 4.66 2.34
CA GLY A 209 11.11 4.99 1.67
C GLY A 209 11.17 4.52 0.22
N SER A 210 10.46 3.45 -0.13
CA SER A 210 10.43 2.91 -1.50
C SER A 210 9.67 3.82 -2.46
N GLY A 211 8.49 4.28 -2.08
CA GLY A 211 7.74 5.27 -2.86
C GLY A 211 8.48 6.60 -2.95
N TYR A 212 9.06 7.08 -1.84
CA TYR A 212 9.88 8.29 -1.88
C TYR A 212 11.11 8.15 -2.76
N ASN A 213 11.83 7.01 -2.72
CA ASN A 213 12.96 6.74 -3.60
C ASN A 213 12.56 6.82 -5.08
N ALA A 214 11.42 6.25 -5.45
CA ALA A 214 10.92 6.31 -6.82
C ALA A 214 10.67 7.76 -7.32
N LEU A 215 10.28 8.66 -6.39
CA LEU A 215 10.06 10.07 -6.71
C LEU A 215 11.35 10.90 -6.67
N ALA A 216 12.17 10.71 -5.63
CA ALA A 216 13.27 11.63 -5.32
C ALA A 216 14.54 11.37 -6.12
N ARG A 217 14.80 10.12 -6.55
CA ARG A 217 16.05 9.76 -7.25
C ARG A 217 16.15 10.33 -8.67
N ASP A 218 15.01 10.66 -9.29
CA ASP A 218 14.92 11.31 -10.61
C ASP A 218 13.67 12.19 -10.66
N LYS A 219 13.80 13.45 -10.23
CA LYS A 219 12.67 14.36 -10.06
C LYS A 219 11.97 14.68 -11.38
N GLU A 220 12.70 14.86 -12.47
CA GLU A 220 12.11 15.21 -13.78
C GLU A 220 11.29 14.03 -14.32
N PHE A 221 11.79 12.82 -14.16
CA PHE A 221 11.01 11.63 -14.49
C PHE A 221 9.76 11.52 -13.58
N ALA A 222 9.93 11.73 -12.28
CA ALA A 222 8.84 11.62 -11.30
C ALA A 222 7.71 12.61 -11.60
N TYR A 223 7.99 13.86 -11.94
CA TYR A 223 6.96 14.84 -12.26
C TYR A 223 6.10 14.38 -13.44
N LYS A 224 6.75 13.86 -14.50
CA LYS A 224 6.03 13.32 -15.64
C LYS A 224 5.26 12.05 -15.28
N PHE A 225 5.83 11.17 -14.49
CA PHE A 225 5.17 9.94 -14.03
C PHE A 225 3.92 10.24 -13.20
N LEU A 226 3.99 11.20 -12.28
CA LEU A 226 2.85 11.65 -11.49
C LEU A 226 1.71 12.21 -12.35
N GLU A 227 2.02 12.97 -13.40
CA GLU A 227 1.00 13.45 -14.36
C GLU A 227 0.42 12.31 -15.21
N ASP A 228 1.27 11.48 -15.80
CA ASP A 228 0.86 10.42 -16.74
C ASP A 228 0.01 9.34 -16.02
N TYR A 229 0.28 9.09 -14.73
CA TYR A 229 -0.40 8.05 -13.92
C TYR A 229 -1.24 8.61 -12.78
N GLN A 230 -1.65 9.88 -12.84
CA GLN A 230 -2.38 10.57 -11.78
C GLN A 230 -3.66 9.84 -11.31
N ASP A 231 -4.30 9.05 -12.19
CA ASP A 231 -5.51 8.27 -11.90
C ASP A 231 -5.24 6.92 -11.22
N LYS A 232 -3.95 6.56 -11.09
CA LYS A 232 -3.49 5.24 -10.61
C LYS A 232 -2.61 5.31 -9.37
N LEU A 233 -2.28 6.51 -8.91
CA LEU A 233 -1.40 6.70 -7.77
C LEU A 233 -2.18 7.13 -6.55
N LEU A 234 -1.73 6.69 -5.39
CA LEU A 234 -2.32 6.97 -4.09
C LEU A 234 -1.24 7.54 -3.16
N TYR A 235 -1.60 8.58 -2.42
CA TYR A 235 -0.75 9.07 -1.36
C TYR A 235 -0.87 8.18 -0.13
N GLY A 236 0.27 7.76 0.42
CA GLY A 236 0.42 7.10 1.71
C GLY A 236 1.66 7.61 2.42
N SER A 237 1.66 7.60 3.74
CA SER A 237 2.81 8.01 4.54
C SER A 237 3.65 6.84 5.04
N ASP A 238 3.04 5.70 5.31
CA ASP A 238 3.61 4.60 6.07
C ASP A 238 4.08 5.08 7.46
N TYR A 239 3.19 5.83 8.15
CA TYR A 239 3.49 6.43 9.44
C TYR A 239 3.45 5.37 10.54
N LEU A 240 4.60 5.13 11.17
CA LEU A 240 4.85 4.02 12.12
C LEU A 240 5.15 4.50 13.54
N TYR A 241 5.70 5.72 13.70
CA TYR A 241 6.11 6.28 15.01
C TYR A 241 5.98 7.79 15.02
N SER A 242 5.88 8.37 16.22
CA SER A 242 5.75 9.83 16.39
C SER A 242 6.94 10.57 15.78
N ASP A 243 6.63 11.69 15.13
CA ASP A 243 7.60 12.60 14.49
C ASP A 243 8.40 11.97 13.33
N GLN A 244 7.87 10.89 12.76
CA GLN A 244 8.41 10.32 11.53
C GLN A 244 8.34 11.35 10.39
N PRO A 245 9.42 11.58 9.64
CA PRO A 245 9.37 12.40 8.43
C PRO A 245 8.46 11.78 7.37
N ILE A 246 7.75 12.63 6.63
CA ILE A 246 6.88 12.23 5.52
C ILE A 246 7.37 12.92 4.22
N PRO A 247 8.55 12.54 3.72
CA PRO A 247 9.20 13.25 2.62
C PRO A 247 8.43 13.17 1.30
N GLN A 248 7.66 12.11 1.07
CA GLN A 248 6.80 11.98 -0.09
C GLN A 248 5.68 13.01 -0.12
N LEU A 249 5.12 13.40 1.03
CA LEU A 249 4.11 14.46 1.10
C LEU A 249 4.72 15.81 0.78
N GLU A 250 5.89 16.10 1.34
CA GLU A 250 6.60 17.34 1.04
C GLU A 250 6.97 17.42 -0.45
N PHE A 251 7.46 16.32 -1.03
CA PHE A 251 7.74 16.25 -2.47
C PHE A 251 6.49 16.58 -3.33
N LEU A 252 5.34 16.00 -3.01
CA LEU A 252 4.10 16.28 -3.74
C LEU A 252 3.63 17.73 -3.58
N ARG A 253 3.78 18.32 -2.38
CA ARG A 253 3.44 19.73 -2.11
C ARG A 253 4.37 20.69 -2.86
N GLU A 254 5.67 20.40 -2.85
CA GLU A 254 6.68 21.16 -3.57
C GLU A 254 6.43 21.11 -5.08
N ALA A 255 6.25 19.90 -5.63
CA ALA A 255 5.95 19.71 -7.04
C ALA A 255 4.70 20.50 -7.49
N LYS A 256 3.63 20.50 -6.66
CA LYS A 256 2.43 21.31 -6.93
C LYS A 256 2.72 22.81 -6.82
N ARG A 257 3.46 23.27 -5.78
CA ARG A 257 3.79 24.67 -5.56
C ARG A 257 4.61 25.23 -6.72
N GLU A 258 5.56 24.45 -7.21
CA GLU A 258 6.43 24.80 -8.33
C GLU A 258 5.81 24.56 -9.71
N ARG A 259 4.55 24.12 -9.76
CA ARG A 259 3.82 23.80 -11.00
C ARG A 259 4.48 22.70 -11.85
N LYS A 260 5.24 21.82 -11.21
CA LYS A 260 5.82 20.62 -11.85
C LYS A 260 4.78 19.52 -12.05
N ILE A 261 3.72 19.54 -11.23
CA ILE A 261 2.51 18.76 -11.41
C ILE A 261 1.27 19.66 -11.36
N SER A 262 0.21 19.25 -12.04
CA SER A 262 -1.06 19.98 -12.05
C SER A 262 -1.77 19.90 -10.69
N LYS A 263 -2.63 20.89 -10.41
CA LYS A 263 -3.52 20.83 -9.23
C LYS A 263 -4.44 19.61 -9.29
N THR A 264 -4.83 19.19 -10.49
CA THR A 264 -5.65 18.01 -10.74
C THR A 264 -4.92 16.73 -10.35
N ALA A 265 -3.68 16.54 -10.82
CA ALA A 265 -2.87 15.38 -10.46
C ALA A 265 -2.65 15.31 -8.95
N PHE A 266 -2.28 16.41 -8.30
CA PHE A 266 -2.15 16.48 -6.85
C PHE A 266 -3.44 16.05 -6.14
N LYS A 267 -4.61 16.58 -6.56
CA LYS A 267 -5.89 16.27 -5.94
C LYS A 267 -6.30 14.81 -6.11
N LYS A 268 -6.09 14.26 -7.32
CA LYS A 268 -6.36 12.85 -7.60
C LYS A 268 -5.52 11.92 -6.73
N ILE A 269 -4.21 12.14 -6.70
CA ILE A 269 -3.25 11.32 -5.96
C ILE A 269 -3.49 11.39 -4.45
N THR A 270 -3.75 12.60 -3.93
CA THR A 270 -3.87 12.81 -2.47
C THR A 270 -5.29 12.67 -1.93
N TYR A 271 -6.31 12.48 -2.78
CA TYR A 271 -7.69 12.46 -2.32
C TYR A 271 -8.65 11.62 -3.18
N GLU A 272 -8.83 11.99 -4.47
CA GLU A 272 -9.95 11.47 -5.25
C GLU A 272 -9.83 9.96 -5.54
N ASN A 273 -8.62 9.47 -5.81
CA ASN A 273 -8.39 8.06 -6.10
C ASN A 273 -8.69 7.18 -4.87
N ALA A 274 -8.16 7.57 -3.70
CA ALA A 274 -8.45 6.85 -2.46
C ALA A 274 -9.94 6.84 -2.14
N ARG A 275 -10.61 8.00 -2.28
CA ARG A 275 -12.05 8.12 -2.08
C ARG A 275 -12.86 7.17 -2.98
N ARG A 276 -12.48 7.09 -4.25
CA ARG A 276 -13.12 6.19 -5.24
C ARG A 276 -12.94 4.73 -4.90
N ILE A 277 -11.72 4.31 -4.53
CA ILE A 277 -11.39 2.92 -4.23
C ILE A 277 -12.05 2.45 -2.93
N LEU A 278 -12.09 3.32 -1.93
CA LEU A 278 -12.65 3.02 -0.60
C LEU A 278 -14.17 3.22 -0.54
N LEU A 279 -14.80 3.75 -1.59
CA LEU A 279 -16.23 4.04 -1.67
C LEU A 279 -16.73 4.96 -0.52
N ILE A 280 -16.00 6.04 -0.24
CA ILE A 280 -16.25 7.00 0.86
C ILE A 280 -16.40 8.44 0.36
#